data_4b4508f0d328db4f48ab8bf0284b4a78
#
_entry.id   4b4508f0d328db4f48ab8bf0284b4a78
#
_cell.length_a   1.000
_cell.length_b   1.000
_cell.length_c   1.000
_cell.angle_alpha   90.00
_cell.angle_beta   90.00
_cell.angle_gamma   90.00
#
_symmetry.space_group_name_H-M   'P 1'
#
loop_
_entity.id
_entity.type
_entity.pdbx_description
1 polymer ?
#
loop_
_entity_poly.entity_id
_entity_poly.type
_entity_poly.pdbx_seq_one_letter_code
_entity_poly.pdbx_strand_id
1 'polypeptide(L)'
;WLADRVGIRRVHLSCSVFFSLSLLALPLMLGSRIQLMAICLLLGAAAGALYTLSLVRAGKTFNGQKLIMINALFGFFWSAGSVAGPVVSGMLIGITGYDGLIVTLVASGVLFLLIQCLCKNEKTLLASEQEDDMDEATESAR
;
A
#
# COMPACT_ATOMS: atom_id res chain seq x y z
N TRP A 1 -11.86 12.42 10.19
CA TRP A 1 -11.45 13.65 10.87
C TRP A 1 -9.97 13.96 10.64
N LEU A 2 -9.05 13.02 10.88
CA LEU A 2 -7.60 13.23 10.67
C LEU A 2 -7.25 13.41 9.20
N ALA A 3 -7.83 12.60 8.33
CA ALA A 3 -7.63 12.65 6.89
C ALA A 3 -8.12 13.96 6.24
N ASP A 4 -9.14 14.59 6.81
CA ASP A 4 -9.68 15.85 6.30
C ASP A 4 -8.82 17.06 6.70
N ARG A 5 -8.13 17.01 7.85
CA ARG A 5 -7.25 18.09 8.31
C ARG A 5 -5.85 18.05 7.71
N VAL A 6 -5.28 16.87 7.58
CA VAL A 6 -3.87 16.67 7.14
C VAL A 6 -3.77 16.41 5.64
N GLY A 7 -4.88 16.04 5.00
CA GLY A 7 -4.95 15.63 3.61
C GLY A 7 -4.78 14.12 3.44
N ILE A 8 -5.70 13.50 2.71
CA ILE A 8 -5.78 12.05 2.49
C ILE A 8 -4.45 11.48 1.96
N ARG A 9 -3.74 12.22 1.08
CA ARG A 9 -2.47 11.77 0.49
C ARG A 9 -1.36 11.63 1.53
N ARG A 10 -1.24 12.58 2.47
CA ARG A 10 -0.21 12.55 3.52
C ARG A 10 -0.48 11.41 4.51
N VAL A 11 -1.74 11.25 4.91
CA VAL A 11 -2.14 10.16 5.82
C VAL A 11 -1.90 8.80 5.16
N HIS A 12 -2.23 8.64 3.88
CA HIS A 12 -1.98 7.40 3.14
C HIS A 12 -0.48 7.08 3.07
N LEU A 13 0.37 8.06 2.76
CA LEU A 13 1.84 7.86 2.73
C LEU A 13 2.38 7.50 4.11
N SER A 14 1.94 8.19 5.17
CA SER A 14 2.36 7.89 6.54
C SER A 14 1.97 6.46 6.96
N CYS A 15 0.73 6.04 6.67
CA CYS A 15 0.28 4.68 6.93
C CYS A 15 1.07 3.64 6.12
N SER A 16 1.41 3.93 4.87
CA SER A 16 2.20 3.04 4.01
C SER A 16 3.62 2.85 4.53
N VAL A 17 4.28 3.95 4.92
CA VAL A 17 5.63 3.90 5.52
C VAL A 17 5.59 3.15 6.84
N PHE A 18 4.61 3.45 7.70
CA PHE A 18 4.44 2.77 8.97
C PHE A 18 4.20 1.27 8.80
N PHE A 19 3.34 0.88 7.86
CA PHE A 19 3.07 -0.52 7.53
C PHE A 19 4.36 -1.24 7.07
N SER A 20 5.12 -0.62 6.17
CA SER A 20 6.37 -1.19 5.65
C SER A 20 7.44 -1.34 6.74
N LEU A 21 7.60 -0.32 7.59
CA LEU A 21 8.53 -0.38 8.71
C LEU A 21 8.15 -1.46 9.72
N SER A 22 6.85 -1.59 10.02
CA SER A 22 6.34 -2.64 10.92
C SER A 22 6.58 -4.04 10.34
N LEU A 23 6.44 -4.20 9.02
CA LEU A 23 6.70 -5.47 8.34
C LEU A 23 8.18 -5.86 8.40
N LEU A 24 9.08 -4.89 8.18
CA LEU A 24 10.53 -5.10 8.27
C LEU A 24 11.01 -5.34 9.72
N ALA A 25 10.32 -4.76 10.71
CA ALA A 25 10.64 -4.96 12.12
C ALA A 25 10.15 -6.31 12.67
N LEU A 26 9.23 -6.99 11.98
CA LEU A 26 8.62 -8.22 12.44
C LEU A 26 9.66 -9.35 12.73
N PRO A 27 10.67 -9.59 11.88
CA PRO A 27 11.70 -10.59 12.16
C PRO A 27 12.49 -10.32 13.46
N LEU A 28 12.68 -9.05 13.81
CA LEU A 28 13.41 -8.65 15.02
C LEU A 28 12.62 -8.90 16.31
N MET A 29 11.30 -9.07 16.21
CA MET A 29 10.39 -9.22 17.34
C MET A 29 9.99 -10.68 17.61
N LEU A 30 10.58 -11.66 16.92
CA LEU A 30 10.27 -13.10 17.07
C LEU A 30 10.64 -13.65 18.44
N GLY A 31 11.50 -12.95 19.22
CA GLY A 31 11.95 -13.39 20.53
C GLY A 31 10.91 -13.28 21.66
N SER A 32 9.83 -12.50 21.48
CA SER A 32 8.80 -12.28 22.51
C SER A 32 7.39 -12.39 21.94
N ARG A 33 6.59 -13.28 22.53
CA ARG A 33 5.19 -13.48 22.10
C ARG A 33 4.34 -12.21 22.20
N ILE A 34 4.55 -11.41 23.26
CA ILE A 34 3.79 -10.17 23.47
C ILE A 34 4.14 -9.12 22.42
N GLN A 35 5.42 -8.97 22.10
CA GLN A 35 5.89 -8.05 21.07
C GLN A 35 5.37 -8.46 19.70
N LEU A 36 5.38 -9.76 19.40
CA LEU A 36 4.85 -10.30 18.15
C LEU A 36 3.34 -10.01 18.01
N MET A 37 2.56 -10.23 19.08
CA MET A 37 1.12 -9.91 19.07
C MET A 37 0.87 -8.41 18.86
N ALA A 38 1.64 -7.55 19.51
CA ALA A 38 1.51 -6.11 19.39
C ALA A 38 1.82 -5.63 17.96
N ILE A 39 2.89 -6.13 17.34
CA ILE A 39 3.25 -5.73 15.97
C ILE A 39 2.26 -6.27 14.95
N CYS A 40 1.71 -7.49 15.14
CA CYS A 40 0.65 -8.03 14.29
C CYS A 40 -0.64 -7.19 14.38
N LEU A 41 -1.00 -6.72 15.57
CA LEU A 41 -2.13 -5.81 15.77
C LEU A 41 -1.92 -4.49 15.02
N LEU A 42 -0.73 -3.89 15.14
CA LEU A 42 -0.37 -2.66 14.44
C LEU A 42 -0.37 -2.83 12.92
N LEU A 43 0.16 -3.95 12.42
CA LEU A 43 0.11 -4.29 10.99
C LEU A 43 -1.31 -4.43 10.48
N GLY A 44 -2.17 -5.13 11.22
CA GLY A 44 -3.58 -5.29 10.87
C GLY A 44 -4.31 -3.95 10.84
N ALA A 45 -4.09 -3.10 11.84
CA ALA A 45 -4.67 -1.75 11.90
C ALA A 45 -4.19 -0.87 10.74
N ALA A 46 -2.89 -0.89 10.42
CA ALA A 46 -2.32 -0.13 9.32
C ALA A 46 -2.85 -0.62 7.95
N ALA A 47 -2.94 -1.95 7.75
CA ALA A 47 -3.51 -2.53 6.53
C ALA A 47 -4.98 -2.13 6.34
N GLY A 48 -5.79 -2.22 7.40
CA GLY A 48 -7.19 -1.79 7.40
C GLY A 48 -7.35 -0.29 7.10
N ALA A 49 -6.50 0.55 7.70
CA ALA A 49 -6.49 1.98 7.43
C ALA A 49 -6.13 2.29 5.96
N LEU A 50 -5.11 1.62 5.40
CA LEU A 50 -4.72 1.76 3.99
C LEU A 50 -5.85 1.36 3.04
N TYR A 51 -6.51 0.24 3.32
CA TYR A 51 -7.66 -0.24 2.55
C TYR A 51 -8.80 0.80 2.58
N THR A 52 -9.18 1.26 3.76
CA THR A 52 -10.26 2.24 3.94
C THR A 52 -9.94 3.58 3.26
N LEU A 53 -8.70 4.09 3.41
CA LEU A 53 -8.27 5.32 2.76
C LEU A 53 -8.28 5.21 1.23
N SER A 54 -7.91 4.05 0.70
CA SER A 54 -7.96 3.78 -0.73
C SER A 54 -9.38 3.79 -1.28
N LEU A 55 -10.34 3.19 -0.56
CA LEU A 55 -11.76 3.23 -0.91
C LEU A 55 -12.35 4.65 -0.85
N VAL A 56 -12.04 5.41 0.22
CA VAL A 56 -12.47 6.81 0.35
C VAL A 56 -11.93 7.66 -0.81
N ARG A 57 -10.69 7.45 -1.19
CA ARG A 57 -10.07 8.14 -2.33
C ARG A 57 -10.74 7.77 -3.65
N ALA A 58 -11.02 6.49 -3.88
CA ALA A 58 -11.77 6.02 -5.04
C ALA A 58 -13.17 6.65 -5.10
N GLY A 59 -13.88 6.71 -3.96
CA GLY A 59 -15.19 7.35 -3.86
C GLY A 59 -15.20 8.86 -4.13
N LYS A 60 -14.08 9.56 -3.88
CA LYS A 60 -13.94 10.98 -4.22
C LYS A 60 -13.61 11.22 -5.71
N THR A 61 -13.05 10.23 -6.39
CA THR A 61 -12.55 10.37 -7.78
C THR A 61 -13.53 9.79 -8.80
N PHE A 62 -14.26 8.75 -8.44
CA PHE A 62 -15.12 8.00 -9.35
C PHE A 62 -16.56 7.97 -8.84
N ASN A 63 -17.53 8.02 -9.77
CA ASN A 63 -18.96 7.98 -9.48
C ASN A 63 -19.65 6.86 -10.27
N GLY A 64 -20.83 6.45 -9.81
CA GLY A 64 -21.70 5.51 -10.51
C GLY A 64 -21.06 4.16 -10.76
N GLN A 65 -21.21 3.64 -11.97
CA GLN A 65 -20.78 2.29 -12.34
C GLN A 65 -19.25 2.08 -12.22
N LYS A 66 -18.45 3.14 -12.48
CA LYS A 66 -16.98 3.08 -12.33
C LYS A 66 -16.57 2.84 -10.87
N LEU A 67 -17.25 3.47 -9.93
CA LEU A 67 -16.99 3.27 -8.50
C LEU A 67 -17.30 1.84 -8.05
N ILE A 68 -18.41 1.27 -8.52
CA ILE A 68 -18.79 -0.12 -8.24
C ILE A 68 -17.72 -1.08 -8.76
N MET A 69 -17.26 -0.89 -10.00
CA MET A 69 -16.22 -1.71 -10.61
C MET A 69 -14.89 -1.63 -9.84
N ILE A 70 -14.48 -0.43 -9.43
CA ILE A 70 -13.24 -0.24 -8.65
C ILE A 70 -13.35 -0.92 -7.28
N ASN A 71 -14.48 -0.79 -6.59
CA ASN A 71 -14.69 -1.47 -5.31
C ASN A 71 -14.65 -3.00 -5.45
N ALA A 72 -15.23 -3.53 -6.53
CA ALA A 72 -15.16 -4.96 -6.83
C ALA A 72 -13.72 -5.43 -7.08
N LEU A 73 -12.92 -4.64 -7.83
CA LEU A 73 -11.50 -4.92 -8.05
C LEU A 73 -10.70 -4.90 -6.74
N PHE A 74 -10.94 -3.92 -5.87
CA PHE A 74 -10.30 -3.88 -4.54
C PHE A 74 -10.62 -5.13 -3.73
N GLY A 75 -11.89 -5.55 -3.67
CA GLY A 75 -12.31 -6.77 -2.99
C GLY A 75 -11.69 -8.03 -3.59
N PHE A 76 -11.62 -8.11 -4.92
CA PHE A 76 -11.00 -9.23 -5.63
C PHE A 76 -9.51 -9.36 -5.30
N PHE A 77 -8.73 -8.27 -5.43
CA PHE A 77 -7.31 -8.30 -5.13
C PHE A 77 -7.02 -8.55 -3.65
N TRP A 78 -7.85 -8.02 -2.75
CA TRP A 78 -7.77 -8.31 -1.32
C TRP A 78 -7.95 -9.80 -1.04
N SER A 79 -8.99 -10.40 -1.61
CA SER A 79 -9.30 -11.83 -1.44
C SER A 79 -8.20 -12.71 -2.06
N ALA A 80 -7.75 -12.38 -3.27
CA ALA A 80 -6.67 -13.10 -3.94
C ALA A 80 -5.37 -13.06 -3.13
N GLY A 81 -5.01 -11.89 -2.59
CA GLY A 81 -3.85 -11.74 -1.72
C GLY A 81 -3.95 -12.53 -0.42
N SER A 82 -5.15 -12.55 0.18
CA SER A 82 -5.42 -13.30 1.42
C SER A 82 -5.29 -14.82 1.26
N VAL A 83 -5.53 -15.33 0.05
CA VAL A 83 -5.34 -16.76 -0.27
C VAL A 83 -3.89 -17.02 -0.71
N ALA A 84 -3.36 -16.21 -1.61
CA ALA A 84 -2.02 -16.41 -2.16
C ALA A 84 -0.92 -16.25 -1.10
N GLY A 85 -1.07 -15.31 -0.18
CA GLY A 85 -0.09 -15.04 0.88
C GLY A 85 0.23 -16.28 1.72
N PRO A 86 -0.75 -16.89 2.41
CA PRO A 86 -0.53 -18.10 3.19
C PRO A 86 -0.03 -19.30 2.36
N VAL A 87 -0.50 -19.46 1.12
CA VAL A 87 -0.06 -20.54 0.24
C VAL A 87 1.43 -20.39 -0.08
N VAL A 88 1.87 -19.22 -0.54
CA VAL A 88 3.28 -18.95 -0.85
C VAL A 88 4.16 -19.09 0.40
N SER A 89 3.72 -18.50 1.52
CA SER A 89 4.44 -18.61 2.79
C SER A 89 4.56 -20.06 3.25
N GLY A 90 3.47 -20.84 3.15
CA GLY A 90 3.47 -22.26 3.54
C GLY A 90 4.40 -23.10 2.68
N MET A 91 4.45 -22.87 1.36
CA MET A 91 5.40 -23.55 0.46
C MET A 91 6.85 -23.24 0.82
N LEU A 92 7.16 -21.96 1.06
CA LEU A 92 8.52 -21.55 1.44
C LEU A 92 8.93 -22.09 2.80
N ILE A 93 8.04 -22.12 3.78
CA ILE A 93 8.30 -22.76 5.07
C ILE A 93 8.58 -24.27 4.90
N GLY A 94 7.87 -24.95 4.00
CA GLY A 94 8.10 -26.37 3.70
C GLY A 94 9.49 -26.66 3.12
N ILE A 95 10.09 -25.72 2.39
CA ILE A 95 11.40 -25.87 1.76
C ILE A 95 12.56 -25.39 2.66
N THR A 96 12.38 -24.24 3.32
CA THR A 96 13.47 -23.54 4.04
C THR A 96 13.23 -23.44 5.55
N GLY A 97 12.14 -24.04 6.06
CA GLY A 97 11.77 -23.93 7.47
C GLY A 97 11.29 -22.52 7.84
N TYR A 98 11.53 -22.10 9.08
CA TYR A 98 11.09 -20.78 9.57
C TYR A 98 11.66 -19.58 8.80
N ASP A 99 12.83 -19.74 8.18
CA ASP A 99 13.45 -18.69 7.37
C ASP A 99 12.59 -18.33 6.15
N GLY A 100 11.82 -19.28 5.62
CA GLY A 100 10.87 -19.05 4.54
C GLY A 100 9.77 -18.04 4.87
N LEU A 101 9.30 -18.02 6.11
CA LEU A 101 8.34 -17.01 6.56
C LEU A 101 8.96 -15.61 6.56
N ILE A 102 10.19 -15.50 7.10
CA ILE A 102 10.92 -14.22 7.16
C ILE A 102 11.15 -13.69 5.74
N VAL A 103 11.63 -14.55 4.84
CA VAL A 103 11.86 -14.18 3.44
C VAL A 103 10.58 -13.70 2.76
N THR A 104 9.46 -14.39 2.96
CA THR A 104 8.16 -13.98 2.38
C THR A 104 7.71 -12.62 2.88
N LEU A 105 7.83 -12.37 4.19
CA LEU A 105 7.44 -11.11 4.82
C LEU A 105 8.31 -9.95 4.34
N VAL A 106 9.62 -10.13 4.31
CA VAL A 106 10.56 -9.11 3.84
C VAL A 106 10.36 -8.85 2.35
N ALA A 107 10.24 -9.89 1.53
CA ALA A 107 10.02 -9.76 0.10
C ALA A 107 8.71 -9.01 -0.21
N SER A 108 7.61 -9.32 0.50
CA SER A 108 6.34 -8.60 0.33
C SER A 108 6.43 -7.14 0.74
N GLY A 109 7.16 -6.83 1.83
CA GLY A 109 7.40 -5.46 2.28
C GLY A 109 8.22 -4.65 1.28
N VAL A 110 9.30 -5.24 0.77
CA VAL A 110 10.14 -4.62 -0.27
C VAL A 110 9.35 -4.40 -1.56
N LEU A 111 8.59 -5.40 -2.01
CA LEU A 111 7.74 -5.28 -3.20
C LEU A 111 6.70 -4.15 -3.04
N PHE A 112 6.07 -4.05 -1.88
CA PHE A 112 5.12 -2.98 -1.58
C PHE A 112 5.77 -1.60 -1.64
N LEU A 113 6.98 -1.43 -1.07
CA LEU A 113 7.74 -0.19 -1.13
C LEU A 113 8.14 0.17 -2.58
N LEU A 114 8.60 -0.81 -3.35
CA LEU A 114 8.96 -0.61 -4.76
C LEU A 114 7.77 -0.12 -5.58
N ILE A 115 6.61 -0.76 -5.45
CA ILE A 115 5.38 -0.34 -6.13
C ILE A 115 4.99 1.09 -5.74
N GLN A 116 5.10 1.43 -4.46
CA GLN A 116 4.82 2.79 -3.97
C GLN A 116 5.77 3.84 -4.56
N CYS A 117 7.06 3.51 -4.65
CA CYS A 117 8.08 4.38 -5.25
C CYS A 117 7.84 4.59 -6.75
N LEU A 118 7.55 3.51 -7.49
CA LEU A 118 7.26 3.57 -8.93
C LEU A 118 6.01 4.42 -9.22
N CYS A 119 4.91 4.18 -8.51
CA CYS A 119 3.68 4.96 -8.65
C CYS A 119 3.84 6.45 -8.25
N LYS A 120 4.78 6.76 -7.36
CA LYS A 120 5.09 8.15 -7.02
C LYS A 120 5.84 8.84 -8.15
N ASN A 121 6.79 8.16 -8.76
CA ASN A 121 7.65 8.70 -9.83
C ASN A 121 6.83 9.02 -11.09
N GLU A 122 5.96 8.10 -11.50
CA GLU A 122 5.07 8.28 -12.66
C GLU A 122 4.15 9.51 -12.51
N LYS A 123 3.59 9.73 -11.32
CA LYS A 123 2.74 10.91 -11.06
C LYS A 123 3.51 12.23 -11.08
N THR A 124 4.77 12.21 -10.73
CA THR A 124 5.62 13.41 -10.77
C THR A 124 5.96 13.75 -12.23
N LEU A 125 6.22 12.75 -13.06
CA LEU A 125 6.48 12.94 -14.49
C LEU A 125 5.24 13.48 -15.23
N LEU A 126 4.07 12.87 -15.00
CA LEU A 126 2.82 13.34 -15.63
C LEU A 126 2.41 14.76 -15.19
N ALA A 127 2.76 15.15 -13.95
CA ALA A 127 2.51 16.52 -13.48
C ALA A 127 3.46 17.54 -14.12
N SER A 128 4.72 17.17 -14.38
CA SER A 128 5.67 18.05 -15.08
C SER A 128 5.33 18.19 -16.56
N GLU A 129 4.89 17.13 -17.23
CA GLU A 129 4.43 17.21 -18.63
C GLU A 129 3.20 18.13 -18.78
N GLN A 130 2.23 18.07 -17.83
CA GLN A 130 1.08 18.97 -17.86
C GLN A 130 1.43 20.45 -17.60
N GLU A 131 2.45 20.71 -16.81
CA GLU A 131 2.94 22.06 -16.51
C GLU A 131 3.64 22.65 -17.73
N ASP A 132 4.45 21.86 -18.44
CA ASP A 132 5.13 22.23 -19.68
C ASP A 132 4.13 22.52 -20.81
N ASP A 133 3.12 21.67 -21.00
CA ASP A 133 2.05 21.84 -22.00
C ASP A 133 1.21 23.12 -21.75
N MET A 134 0.97 23.47 -20.50
CA MET A 134 0.24 24.70 -20.13
C MET A 134 1.07 25.95 -20.40
N ASP A 135 2.37 25.90 -20.15
CA ASP A 135 3.27 27.03 -20.41
C ASP A 135 3.43 27.27 -21.92
N GLU A 136 3.56 26.22 -22.73
CA GLU A 136 3.61 26.30 -24.20
C GLU A 136 2.31 26.84 -24.80
N ALA A 137 1.16 26.43 -24.26
CA ALA A 137 -0.14 26.95 -24.69
C ALA A 137 -0.34 28.43 -24.34
N THR A 138 0.19 28.87 -23.20
CA THR A 138 0.13 30.29 -22.78
C THR A 138 1.08 31.18 -23.58
N GLU A 139 2.21 30.67 -24.00
CA GLU A 139 3.17 31.40 -24.84
C GLU A 139 2.69 31.53 -26.29
N SER A 140 2.04 30.51 -26.82
CA SER A 140 1.43 30.50 -28.17
C SER A 140 0.20 31.43 -28.28
N ALA A 141 -0.42 31.80 -27.17
CA ALA A 141 -1.58 32.70 -27.11
C ALA A 141 -1.21 34.21 -26.95
N ARG A 142 0.09 34.52 -26.82
CA ARG A 142 0.61 35.90 -26.74
C ARG A 142 1.17 36.33 -28.04
#